data_78eb3f55853cd5efe52b4b8eb6e5ef83
#
_entry.id   78eb3f55853cd5efe52b4b8eb6e5ef83
#
_cell.length_a   1.000
_cell.length_b   1.000
_cell.length_c   1.000
_cell.angle_alpha   90.00
_cell.angle_beta   90.00
_cell.angle_gamma   90.00
#
_symmetry.space_group_name_H-M   'P 1'
#
loop_
_entity.id
_entity.type
_entity.pdbx_description
1 polymer ?
#
loop_
_entity_poly.entity_id
_entity_poly.type
_entity_poly.pdbx_seq_one_letter_code
_entity_poly.pdbx_strand_id
1 'polypeptide(L)'
;MDHPQRTGVSGFRRRKRRRAAITLTLVGLVMVGTFAYAAAYFQGWVAFGTPQPSASPACQVAAPAKALTPGAVTINVYNATNREGLAASVAKSLRGQGFKVHTIANDPLGKQIAGVGEVRHGQRGSASAKLTALRLPGASVVLDERTDETVDLVLGNRFSALRTPAKVAPAKTAKPAPVPTKSC
;
A
#
# COMPACT_ATOMS: atom_id res chain seq x y z
N MET A 1 4.96 72.09 62.02
CA MET A 1 6.05 71.12 62.00
C MET A 1 5.56 69.91 61.12
N ASP A 2 5.89 70.04 59.84
CA ASP A 2 5.43 69.11 58.82
C ASP A 2 6.44 68.06 58.53
N HIS A 3 6.08 66.77 58.57
CA HIS A 3 6.87 65.70 58.09
C HIS A 3 6.27 65.22 56.74
N PRO A 4 7.02 65.26 55.66
CA PRO A 4 6.51 64.66 54.40
C PRO A 4 6.72 63.19 54.39
N GLN A 5 5.65 62.45 54.23
CA GLN A 5 5.58 61.02 53.97
C GLN A 5 6.15 60.74 52.59
N ARG A 6 7.29 60.08 52.50
CA ARG A 6 7.84 59.55 51.24
C ARG A 6 7.17 58.24 50.92
N THR A 7 6.26 58.27 49.99
CA THR A 7 5.57 57.12 49.46
C THR A 7 6.50 56.22 48.65
N GLY A 8 6.65 54.96 49.11
CA GLY A 8 7.48 53.93 48.50
C GLY A 8 6.89 53.33 47.24
N VAL A 9 6.90 54.03 46.11
CA VAL A 9 6.37 53.55 44.81
C VAL A 9 7.45 52.91 43.92
N SER A 10 8.71 52.95 44.33
CA SER A 10 9.83 52.52 43.47
C SER A 10 10.10 51.03 43.38
N GLY A 11 9.63 50.23 44.37
CA GLY A 11 9.93 48.79 44.42
C GLY A 11 9.09 47.92 43.47
N PHE A 12 7.83 48.35 43.24
CA PHE A 12 6.87 47.55 42.46
C PHE A 12 7.17 47.63 40.94
N ARG A 13 7.63 48.77 40.44
CA ARG A 13 8.01 48.96 39.05
C ARG A 13 9.29 48.20 38.68
N ARG A 14 10.25 48.08 39.59
CA ARG A 14 11.48 47.29 39.38
C ARG A 14 11.22 45.80 39.29
N ARG A 15 10.30 45.23 40.10
CA ARG A 15 9.94 43.82 40.06
C ARG A 15 9.20 43.46 38.77
N LYS A 16 8.26 44.29 38.27
CA LYS A 16 7.58 44.12 36.99
C LYS A 16 8.56 44.14 35.81
N ARG A 17 9.49 45.09 35.80
CA ARG A 17 10.52 45.19 34.73
C ARG A 17 11.45 44.00 34.73
N ARG A 18 11.87 43.50 35.90
CA ARG A 18 12.70 42.29 36.00
C ARG A 18 11.95 41.03 35.53
N ARG A 19 10.70 40.87 35.88
CA ARG A 19 9.88 39.74 35.40
C ARG A 19 9.64 39.81 33.88
N ALA A 20 9.35 40.96 33.36
CA ALA A 20 9.20 41.18 31.91
C ALA A 20 10.54 40.96 31.16
N ALA A 21 11.67 41.38 31.73
CA ALA A 21 12.99 41.12 31.17
C ALA A 21 13.28 39.60 31.13
N ILE A 22 13.01 38.88 32.22
CA ILE A 22 13.23 37.42 32.31
C ILE A 22 12.34 36.67 31.30
N THR A 23 11.05 37.03 31.17
CA THR A 23 10.16 36.40 30.20
C THR A 23 10.58 36.67 28.75
N LEU A 24 11.00 37.89 28.45
CA LEU A 24 11.52 38.21 27.11
C LEU A 24 12.83 37.47 26.79
N THR A 25 13.72 37.34 27.77
CA THR A 25 14.96 36.55 27.58
C THR A 25 14.67 35.07 27.37
N LEU A 26 13.73 34.50 28.14
CA LEU A 26 13.31 33.08 27.96
C LEU A 26 12.68 32.87 26.59
N VAL A 27 11.78 33.73 26.14
CA VAL A 27 11.17 33.64 24.82
C VAL A 27 12.23 33.79 23.71
N GLY A 28 13.18 34.72 23.88
CA GLY A 28 14.29 34.86 22.94
C GLY A 28 15.17 33.60 22.87
N LEU A 29 15.49 32.99 24.01
CA LEU A 29 16.27 31.76 24.06
C LEU A 29 15.53 30.58 23.37
N VAL A 30 14.22 30.43 23.59
CA VAL A 30 13.41 29.43 22.91
C VAL A 30 13.38 29.67 21.41
N MET A 31 13.19 30.91 20.96
CA MET A 31 13.24 31.25 19.52
C MET A 31 14.59 30.94 18.89
N VAL A 32 15.68 31.33 19.53
CA VAL A 32 17.04 31.05 19.04
C VAL A 32 17.27 29.52 19.01
N GLY A 33 16.84 28.82 20.05
CA GLY A 33 16.94 27.34 20.11
C GLY A 33 16.16 26.65 18.98
N THR A 34 14.94 27.10 18.70
CA THR A 34 14.12 26.53 17.60
C THR A 34 14.72 26.84 16.23
N PHE A 35 15.24 28.04 16.03
CA PHE A 35 15.94 28.40 14.80
C PHE A 35 17.24 27.62 14.61
N ALA A 36 18.05 27.48 15.67
CA ALA A 36 19.27 26.68 15.62
C ALA A 36 18.97 25.19 15.35
N TYR A 37 17.92 24.66 15.97
CA TYR A 37 17.46 23.29 15.71
C TYR A 37 16.99 23.12 14.26
N ALA A 38 16.18 24.05 13.76
CA ALA A 38 15.73 24.02 12.37
C ALA A 38 16.90 24.11 11.39
N ALA A 39 17.86 25.01 11.63
CA ALA A 39 19.05 25.14 10.81
C ALA A 39 19.90 23.86 10.82
N ALA A 40 20.11 23.24 12.00
CA ALA A 40 20.82 21.98 12.13
C ALA A 40 20.09 20.83 11.41
N TYR A 41 18.77 20.84 11.45
CA TYR A 41 17.93 19.87 10.74
C TYR A 41 18.07 20.02 9.21
N PHE A 42 17.99 21.25 8.69
CA PHE A 42 18.13 21.49 7.25
C PHE A 42 19.57 21.31 6.75
N GLN A 43 20.56 21.48 7.60
CA GLN A 43 21.97 21.22 7.28
C GLN A 43 22.39 19.76 7.48
N GLY A 44 21.47 18.90 7.91
CA GLY A 44 21.72 17.46 8.08
C GLY A 44 22.59 17.11 9.30
N TRP A 45 22.78 18.05 10.24
CA TRP A 45 23.57 17.80 11.46
C TRP A 45 22.78 17.01 12.52
N VAL A 46 21.48 17.00 12.43
CA VAL A 46 20.59 16.22 13.31
C VAL A 46 19.96 15.11 12.47
N ALA A 47 20.69 14.04 12.24
CA ALA A 47 20.17 12.84 11.62
C ALA A 47 19.40 12.03 12.67
N PHE A 48 18.12 12.32 12.87
CA PHE A 48 17.22 11.36 13.47
C PHE A 48 16.92 10.31 12.42
N GLY A 49 17.67 9.18 12.47
CA GLY A 49 17.29 7.97 11.76
C GLY A 49 17.03 8.14 10.26
N THR A 50 17.85 8.91 9.51
CA THR A 50 17.91 8.68 8.08
C THR A 50 18.36 7.25 7.93
N PRO A 51 17.60 6.39 7.21
CA PRO A 51 18.15 5.13 6.80
C PRO A 51 19.44 5.50 6.06
N GLN A 52 20.58 5.17 6.64
CA GLN A 52 21.87 5.22 5.97
C GLN A 52 21.59 4.60 4.60
N PRO A 53 21.93 5.26 3.47
CA PRO A 53 21.87 4.57 2.21
C PRO A 53 22.80 3.36 2.39
N SER A 54 22.18 2.23 2.70
CA SER A 54 22.88 0.96 2.71
C SER A 54 23.58 0.91 1.38
N ALA A 55 24.90 0.80 1.39
CA ALA A 55 25.71 0.60 0.21
C ALA A 55 24.91 -0.30 -0.71
N SER A 56 24.59 0.19 -1.91
CA SER A 56 23.73 -0.53 -2.86
C SER A 56 24.12 -1.99 -2.79
N PRO A 57 23.26 -2.91 -2.39
CA PRO A 57 23.60 -4.31 -2.45
C PRO A 57 23.94 -4.56 -3.91
N ALA A 58 25.20 -4.91 -4.14
CA ALA A 58 25.69 -5.33 -5.45
C ALA A 58 24.58 -6.14 -6.11
N CYS A 59 24.12 -5.72 -7.28
CA CYS A 59 23.05 -6.28 -8.09
C CYS A 59 22.68 -7.70 -7.65
N GLN A 60 21.85 -7.83 -6.62
CA GLN A 60 21.25 -9.12 -6.34
C GLN A 60 20.29 -9.33 -7.50
N VAL A 61 20.72 -10.08 -8.46
CA VAL A 61 19.82 -10.70 -9.42
C VAL A 61 18.78 -11.39 -8.57
N ALA A 62 17.60 -10.76 -8.43
CA ALA A 62 16.51 -11.33 -7.66
C ALA A 62 16.34 -12.74 -8.22
N ALA A 63 16.54 -13.76 -7.36
CA ALA A 63 16.31 -15.14 -7.73
C ALA A 63 14.94 -15.17 -8.42
N PRO A 64 14.80 -15.82 -9.58
CA PRO A 64 13.56 -15.79 -10.36
C PRO A 64 12.42 -16.15 -9.41
N ALA A 65 11.57 -15.18 -9.11
CA ALA A 65 10.43 -15.38 -8.22
C ALA A 65 9.68 -16.59 -8.77
N LYS A 66 9.54 -17.64 -7.95
CA LYS A 66 8.86 -18.87 -8.34
C LYS A 66 7.50 -18.48 -8.91
N ALA A 67 7.29 -18.75 -10.19
CA ALA A 67 6.08 -18.35 -10.89
C ALA A 67 4.87 -18.91 -10.13
N LEU A 68 3.93 -18.05 -9.76
CA LEU A 68 2.73 -18.46 -9.07
C LEU A 68 1.90 -19.37 -9.98
N THR A 69 1.62 -20.58 -9.51
CA THR A 69 0.82 -21.55 -10.26
C THR A 69 -0.66 -21.43 -9.87
N PRO A 70 -1.60 -21.77 -10.76
CA PRO A 70 -3.04 -21.75 -10.43
C PRO A 70 -3.37 -22.54 -9.17
N GLY A 71 -2.71 -23.66 -8.92
CA GLY A 71 -2.93 -24.52 -7.74
C GLY A 71 -2.53 -23.88 -6.40
N ALA A 72 -1.77 -22.79 -6.41
CA ALA A 72 -1.44 -22.03 -5.23
C ALA A 72 -2.47 -20.91 -4.94
N VAL A 73 -3.40 -20.63 -5.87
CA VAL A 73 -4.37 -19.54 -5.77
C VAL A 73 -5.71 -20.06 -5.27
N THR A 74 -6.23 -19.47 -4.20
CA THR A 74 -7.58 -19.72 -3.69
C THR A 74 -8.53 -18.62 -4.14
N ILE A 75 -9.59 -18.98 -4.85
CA ILE A 75 -10.55 -18.06 -5.45
C ILE A 75 -11.95 -18.31 -4.88
N ASN A 76 -12.65 -17.26 -4.50
CA ASN A 76 -14.09 -17.25 -4.32
C ASN A 76 -14.74 -16.77 -5.62
N VAL A 77 -15.79 -17.41 -6.08
CA VAL A 77 -16.51 -17.05 -7.30
C VAL A 77 -17.88 -16.53 -6.94
N TYR A 78 -18.12 -15.28 -7.25
CA TYR A 78 -19.37 -14.58 -6.95
C TYR A 78 -20.13 -14.17 -8.20
N ASN A 79 -21.43 -14.32 -8.16
CA ASN A 79 -22.34 -13.88 -9.21
C ASN A 79 -22.95 -12.51 -8.86
N ALA A 80 -22.61 -11.48 -9.60
CA ALA A 80 -23.21 -10.14 -9.50
C ALA A 80 -24.15 -9.86 -10.69
N THR A 81 -24.81 -10.90 -11.20
CA THR A 81 -25.78 -10.84 -12.32
C THR A 81 -27.07 -11.57 -11.94
N ASN A 82 -28.08 -11.43 -12.77
CA ASN A 82 -29.34 -12.17 -12.64
C ASN A 82 -29.30 -13.56 -13.32
N ARG A 83 -28.12 -14.02 -13.78
CA ARG A 83 -27.96 -15.29 -14.48
C ARG A 83 -27.75 -16.40 -13.46
N GLU A 84 -28.72 -17.28 -13.30
CA GLU A 84 -28.62 -18.41 -12.38
C GLU A 84 -27.52 -19.41 -12.81
N GLY A 85 -26.87 -20.02 -11.82
CA GLY A 85 -25.83 -21.04 -12.04
C GLY A 85 -24.51 -20.53 -12.65
N LEU A 86 -24.41 -19.23 -12.95
CA LEU A 86 -23.22 -18.66 -13.62
C LEU A 86 -21.95 -18.87 -12.79
N ALA A 87 -21.97 -18.57 -11.50
CA ALA A 87 -20.82 -18.76 -10.61
C ALA A 87 -20.39 -20.23 -10.53
N ALA A 88 -21.34 -21.16 -10.48
CA ALA A 88 -21.05 -22.60 -10.43
C ALA A 88 -20.38 -23.09 -11.72
N SER A 89 -20.86 -22.65 -12.87
CA SER A 89 -20.27 -22.97 -14.18
C SER A 89 -18.83 -22.44 -14.30
N VAL A 90 -18.60 -21.19 -13.89
CA VAL A 90 -17.27 -20.56 -13.90
C VAL A 90 -16.34 -21.25 -12.91
N ALA A 91 -16.81 -21.57 -11.72
CA ALA A 91 -16.05 -22.32 -10.71
C ALA A 91 -15.58 -23.68 -11.24
N LYS A 92 -16.44 -24.40 -11.94
CA LYS A 92 -16.07 -25.67 -12.60
C LYS A 92 -14.94 -25.46 -13.62
N SER A 93 -15.05 -24.41 -14.42
CA SER A 93 -14.02 -24.07 -15.43
C SER A 93 -12.68 -23.69 -14.78
N LEU A 94 -12.70 -22.93 -13.67
CA LEU A 94 -11.49 -22.56 -12.91
C LEU A 94 -10.81 -23.77 -12.28
N ARG A 95 -11.59 -24.68 -11.70
CA ARG A 95 -11.06 -25.97 -11.18
C ARG A 95 -10.39 -26.77 -12.29
N GLY A 96 -11.00 -26.81 -13.48
CA GLY A 96 -10.41 -27.44 -14.66
C GLY A 96 -9.11 -26.80 -15.12
N GLN A 97 -8.90 -25.52 -14.80
CA GLN A 97 -7.65 -24.79 -15.05
C GLN A 97 -6.64 -24.87 -13.88
N GLY A 98 -6.95 -25.65 -12.85
CA GLY A 98 -6.08 -25.93 -11.72
C GLY A 98 -6.18 -24.97 -10.55
N PHE A 99 -7.11 -24.02 -10.54
CA PHE A 99 -7.34 -23.12 -9.41
C PHE A 99 -8.09 -23.82 -8.26
N LYS A 100 -7.81 -23.42 -7.03
CA LYS A 100 -8.58 -23.81 -5.86
C LYS A 100 -9.79 -22.91 -5.71
N VAL A 101 -11.00 -23.44 -5.90
CA VAL A 101 -12.24 -22.67 -5.68
C VAL A 101 -12.81 -23.02 -4.32
N HIS A 102 -12.92 -22.01 -3.44
CA HIS A 102 -13.39 -22.13 -2.07
C HIS A 102 -14.89 -21.87 -1.97
N THR A 103 -15.34 -20.66 -2.30
CA THR A 103 -16.74 -20.25 -2.17
C THR A 103 -17.38 -20.04 -3.53
N ILE A 104 -18.66 -20.42 -3.66
CA ILE A 104 -19.48 -20.17 -4.85
C ILE A 104 -20.83 -19.63 -4.35
N ALA A 105 -21.12 -18.34 -4.63
CA ALA A 105 -22.31 -17.68 -4.13
C ALA A 105 -22.69 -16.47 -5.02
N ASN A 106 -23.78 -15.80 -4.66
CA ASN A 106 -24.07 -14.46 -5.17
C ASN A 106 -23.13 -13.44 -4.50
N ASP A 107 -22.92 -12.27 -5.14
CA ASP A 107 -22.04 -11.24 -4.59
C ASP A 107 -22.51 -10.79 -3.20
N PRO A 108 -21.69 -10.97 -2.13
CA PRO A 108 -22.07 -10.61 -0.78
C PRO A 108 -22.28 -9.10 -0.60
N LEU A 109 -21.73 -8.28 -1.50
CA LEU A 109 -21.95 -6.83 -1.49
C LEU A 109 -23.27 -6.43 -2.16
N GLY A 110 -24.02 -7.37 -2.74
CA GLY A 110 -25.26 -7.10 -3.44
C GLY A 110 -25.13 -6.15 -4.63
N LYS A 111 -23.91 -5.94 -5.14
CA LYS A 111 -23.66 -5.04 -6.27
C LYS A 111 -24.02 -5.71 -7.58
N GLN A 112 -24.63 -4.93 -8.47
CA GLN A 112 -24.79 -5.31 -9.87
C GLN A 112 -23.62 -4.72 -10.67
N ILE A 113 -22.83 -5.59 -11.31
CA ILE A 113 -21.66 -5.17 -12.08
C ILE A 113 -22.03 -5.15 -13.57
N ALA A 114 -22.11 -3.94 -14.14
CA ALA A 114 -22.42 -3.77 -15.54
C ALA A 114 -21.30 -4.25 -16.48
N GLY A 115 -20.05 -4.29 -16.01
CA GLY A 115 -18.87 -4.72 -16.76
C GLY A 115 -18.74 -6.23 -16.90
N VAL A 116 -17.55 -6.67 -17.28
CA VAL A 116 -17.21 -8.11 -17.39
C VAL A 116 -17.13 -8.73 -16.02
N GLY A 117 -16.63 -8.01 -15.02
CA GLY A 117 -16.51 -8.47 -13.64
C GLY A 117 -15.46 -7.69 -12.86
N GLU A 118 -15.24 -8.11 -11.63
CA GLU A 118 -14.23 -7.57 -10.73
C GLU A 118 -13.38 -8.68 -10.15
N VAL A 119 -12.10 -8.39 -9.94
CA VAL A 119 -11.18 -9.22 -9.18
C VAL A 119 -10.81 -8.46 -7.91
N ARG A 120 -11.42 -8.83 -6.78
CA ARG A 120 -11.18 -8.15 -5.49
C ARG A 120 -10.13 -8.92 -4.71
N HIS A 121 -9.21 -8.18 -4.06
CA HIS A 121 -8.12 -8.80 -3.30
C HIS A 121 -7.57 -7.85 -2.24
N GLY A 122 -7.00 -8.40 -1.18
CA GLY A 122 -6.18 -7.65 -0.23
C GLY A 122 -4.73 -7.48 -0.71
N GLN A 123 -3.93 -6.77 0.07
CA GLN A 123 -2.51 -6.52 -0.23
C GLN A 123 -1.74 -7.81 -0.54
N ARG A 124 -1.96 -8.86 0.24
CA ARG A 124 -1.25 -10.15 0.11
C ARG A 124 -1.71 -10.95 -1.12
N GLY A 125 -2.94 -10.74 -1.56
CA GLY A 125 -3.54 -11.41 -2.72
C GLY A 125 -3.14 -10.82 -4.08
N SER A 126 -2.32 -9.79 -4.15
CA SER A 126 -2.02 -9.06 -5.39
C SER A 126 -1.48 -9.93 -6.52
N ALA A 127 -0.58 -10.86 -6.23
CA ALA A 127 -0.04 -11.78 -7.23
C ALA A 127 -1.10 -12.76 -7.74
N SER A 128 -1.93 -13.29 -6.82
CA SER A 128 -3.06 -14.17 -7.11
C SER A 128 -4.13 -13.47 -7.95
N ALA A 129 -4.42 -12.18 -7.63
CA ALA A 129 -5.36 -11.36 -8.39
C ALA A 129 -4.89 -11.09 -9.81
N LYS A 130 -3.60 -10.80 -10.01
CA LYS A 130 -3.03 -10.65 -11.36
C LYS A 130 -3.17 -11.92 -12.19
N LEU A 131 -2.88 -13.10 -11.61
CA LEU A 131 -3.04 -14.37 -12.29
C LEU A 131 -4.51 -14.65 -12.62
N THR A 132 -5.43 -14.33 -11.71
CA THR A 132 -6.87 -14.47 -11.90
C THR A 132 -7.41 -13.55 -12.97
N ALA A 133 -6.98 -12.27 -13.00
CA ALA A 133 -7.37 -11.28 -13.97
C ALA A 133 -7.00 -11.66 -15.41
N LEU A 134 -5.89 -12.41 -15.59
CA LEU A 134 -5.53 -12.97 -16.90
C LEU A 134 -6.59 -13.94 -17.44
N ARG A 135 -7.42 -14.54 -16.57
CA ARG A 135 -8.51 -15.45 -16.95
C ARG A 135 -9.80 -14.70 -17.29
N LEU A 136 -9.92 -13.46 -16.83
CA LEU A 136 -11.10 -12.61 -17.10
C LEU A 136 -10.66 -11.25 -17.69
N PRO A 137 -10.27 -11.21 -18.97
CA PRO A 137 -9.88 -9.96 -19.62
C PRO A 137 -11.01 -8.94 -19.55
N GLY A 138 -10.67 -7.71 -19.19
CA GLY A 138 -11.65 -6.62 -19.05
C GLY A 138 -12.32 -6.56 -17.66
N ALA A 139 -11.95 -7.44 -16.73
CA ALA A 139 -12.35 -7.27 -15.34
C ALA A 139 -11.54 -6.15 -14.67
N SER A 140 -12.19 -5.39 -13.80
CA SER A 140 -11.53 -4.42 -12.92
C SER A 140 -10.82 -5.14 -11.78
N VAL A 141 -9.62 -4.69 -11.43
CA VAL A 141 -8.91 -5.19 -10.24
C VAL A 141 -9.12 -4.19 -9.11
N VAL A 142 -9.65 -4.68 -7.98
CA VAL A 142 -10.06 -3.84 -6.85
C VAL A 142 -9.32 -4.30 -5.60
N LEU A 143 -8.60 -3.37 -4.99
CA LEU A 143 -7.95 -3.59 -3.70
C LEU A 143 -8.99 -3.39 -2.59
N ASP A 144 -9.05 -4.33 -1.65
CA ASP A 144 -9.86 -4.24 -0.44
C ASP A 144 -9.02 -4.40 0.84
N GLU A 145 -9.66 -4.32 2.00
CA GLU A 145 -8.97 -4.31 3.31
C GLU A 145 -8.68 -5.71 3.88
N ARG A 146 -8.98 -6.78 3.13
CA ARG A 146 -8.68 -8.14 3.61
C ARG A 146 -7.17 -8.35 3.78
N THR A 147 -6.81 -9.15 4.77
CA THR A 147 -5.41 -9.44 5.10
C THR A 147 -4.93 -10.79 4.62
N ASP A 148 -5.84 -11.63 4.12
CA ASP A 148 -5.53 -12.95 3.56
C ASP A 148 -5.08 -12.88 2.09
N GLU A 149 -4.73 -14.03 1.50
CA GLU A 149 -4.26 -14.15 0.12
C GLU A 149 -5.37 -14.55 -0.85
N THR A 150 -6.62 -14.67 -0.37
CA THR A 150 -7.74 -15.07 -1.20
C THR A 150 -8.13 -14.00 -2.20
N VAL A 151 -8.71 -14.41 -3.31
CA VAL A 151 -9.17 -13.53 -4.38
C VAL A 151 -10.63 -13.79 -4.64
N ASP A 152 -11.43 -12.74 -4.77
CA ASP A 152 -12.81 -12.85 -5.19
C ASP A 152 -12.94 -12.54 -6.67
N LEU A 153 -13.38 -13.48 -7.45
CA LEU A 153 -13.77 -13.31 -8.84
C LEU A 153 -15.27 -13.02 -8.90
N VAL A 154 -15.65 -11.79 -9.12
CA VAL A 154 -17.04 -11.34 -9.19
C VAL A 154 -17.44 -11.19 -10.64
N LEU A 155 -18.45 -11.92 -11.07
CA LEU A 155 -18.91 -11.96 -12.47
C LEU A 155 -19.93 -10.86 -12.72
N GLY A 156 -19.76 -10.10 -13.80
CA GLY A 156 -20.64 -9.03 -14.20
C GLY A 156 -21.51 -9.37 -15.41
N ASN A 157 -22.40 -8.43 -15.76
CA ASN A 157 -23.42 -8.65 -16.82
C ASN A 157 -22.82 -8.90 -18.21
N ARG A 158 -21.64 -8.34 -18.49
CA ARG A 158 -20.93 -8.53 -19.76
C ARG A 158 -20.02 -9.76 -19.78
N PHE A 159 -20.06 -10.57 -18.71
CA PHE A 159 -19.30 -11.81 -18.70
C PHE A 159 -19.77 -12.76 -19.82
N SER A 160 -18.82 -13.21 -20.63
CA SER A 160 -19.07 -14.18 -21.71
C SER A 160 -18.39 -15.53 -21.43
N ALA A 161 -17.08 -15.51 -21.22
CA ALA A 161 -16.31 -16.73 -20.95
C ALA A 161 -14.97 -16.40 -20.25
N LEU A 162 -14.43 -17.39 -19.57
CA LEU A 162 -13.04 -17.32 -19.10
C LEU A 162 -12.08 -17.58 -20.26
N ARG A 163 -10.96 -16.89 -20.25
CA ARG A 163 -9.84 -17.22 -21.14
C ARG A 163 -9.20 -18.54 -20.68
N THR A 164 -9.14 -19.50 -21.57
CA THR A 164 -8.34 -20.71 -21.34
C THR A 164 -6.85 -20.35 -21.38
N PRO A 165 -6.00 -20.97 -20.54
CA PRO A 165 -4.57 -20.83 -20.70
C PRO A 165 -4.21 -21.30 -22.11
N ALA A 166 -3.47 -20.47 -22.86
CA ALA A 166 -2.83 -20.96 -24.08
C ALA A 166 -2.04 -22.19 -23.66
N LYS A 167 -2.29 -23.32 -24.34
CA LYS A 167 -1.50 -24.53 -24.15
C LYS A 167 -0.07 -24.12 -24.46
N VAL A 168 0.74 -23.92 -23.41
CA VAL A 168 2.15 -23.63 -23.59
C VAL A 168 2.72 -24.89 -24.25
N ALA A 169 2.90 -24.84 -25.55
CA ALA A 169 3.70 -25.85 -26.23
C ALA A 169 5.00 -25.97 -25.43
N PRO A 170 5.49 -27.18 -25.13
CA PRO A 170 6.74 -27.33 -24.40
C PRO A 170 7.75 -26.43 -25.13
N ALA A 171 8.28 -25.43 -24.43
CA ALA A 171 9.26 -24.54 -25.00
C ALA A 171 10.37 -25.44 -25.52
N LYS A 172 10.48 -25.54 -26.84
CA LYS A 172 11.70 -26.07 -27.45
C LYS A 172 12.80 -25.30 -26.75
N THR A 173 13.67 -26.02 -26.06
CA THR A 173 14.81 -25.51 -25.32
C THR A 173 15.45 -24.35 -26.11
N ALA A 174 14.97 -23.14 -25.88
CA ALA A 174 15.66 -21.98 -26.39
C ALA A 174 16.96 -21.91 -25.60
N LYS A 175 18.07 -22.14 -26.34
CA LYS A 175 19.43 -21.91 -25.87
C LYS A 175 19.40 -20.58 -25.07
N PRO A 176 19.90 -20.57 -23.83
CA PRO A 176 19.92 -19.34 -23.05
C PRO A 176 20.54 -18.24 -23.87
N ALA A 177 19.79 -17.19 -24.15
CA ALA A 177 20.35 -15.99 -24.74
C ALA A 177 21.45 -15.48 -23.79
N PRO A 178 22.62 -15.06 -24.30
CA PRO A 178 23.67 -14.52 -23.46
C PRO A 178 23.09 -13.34 -22.68
N VAL A 179 23.14 -13.44 -21.36
CA VAL A 179 22.76 -12.36 -20.46
C VAL A 179 23.61 -11.15 -20.79
N PRO A 180 23.06 -10.00 -21.16
CA PRO A 180 23.87 -8.81 -21.35
C PRO A 180 24.52 -8.48 -20.00
N THR A 181 25.81 -8.71 -19.88
CA THR A 181 26.67 -8.21 -18.81
C THR A 181 26.64 -6.69 -18.91
N LYS A 182 25.65 -6.03 -18.32
CA LYS A 182 25.81 -4.63 -17.95
C LYS A 182 26.76 -4.63 -16.77
N SER A 183 28.04 -4.34 -17.05
CA SER A 183 28.97 -3.89 -16.04
C SER A 183 28.43 -2.64 -15.39
N CYS A 184 28.23 -2.70 -14.09
CA CYS A 184 27.98 -1.51 -13.26
C CYS A 184 29.23 -0.66 -13.18
#